data_adea8e62f7c1395d51a691da8a5319d1
#
_entry.id   adea8e62f7c1395d51a691da8a5319d1
#
_cell.length_a   1.000
_cell.length_b   1.000
_cell.length_c   1.000
_cell.angle_alpha   90.00
_cell.angle_beta   90.00
_cell.angle_gamma   90.00
#
_symmetry.space_group_name_H-M   'P 1'
#
loop_
_entity.id
_entity.type
_entity.pdbx_description
1 polymer ?
#
loop_
_entity_poly.entity_id
_entity_poly.type
_entity_poly.pdbx_seq_one_letter_code
_entity_poly.pdbx_strand_id
1 'polypeptide(L)'
;MKRLRLMIICAASVVNFASYGQSKGIVDFGINQNDLALGNWGLKLGYSELSAGHMILSRDADGKAEALVLWWWGSPSLMSNVVIEGTRFSFDHPWGLKVDGTITGNALEAKAVKNGKVETTVIGWRNPVITPASTKDAILGEPIDLLKDGLGGWELMNPKAKNGWSFKDGVLSNALGLKPNGEWAGGGSNLTTKRNDFYDFNLEYDVRMPKNSNAGVFLRGRYECQVVDSYGQPVDEHSMAAIYGRIAPKVAAEKRPGEWQHVSVTLYRRHVTVVLNGVTIIEDEPVVGVTGDAIDANEFIPGPIYLQGNHGDADFRNMILRPAR
;
A
#
# COMPACT_ATOMS: atom_id res chain seq x y z
N MET A 1 28.17 -23.43 -18.14
CA MET A 1 27.88 -21.97 -18.30
C MET A 1 27.07 -21.51 -17.10
N LYS A 2 27.74 -20.86 -16.15
CA LYS A 2 27.13 -20.37 -14.91
C LYS A 2 26.35 -19.07 -15.22
N ARG A 3 25.02 -19.10 -15.14
CA ARG A 3 24.21 -17.88 -15.22
C ARG A 3 24.34 -17.13 -13.89
N LEU A 4 25.05 -16.03 -13.93
CA LEU A 4 25.18 -15.05 -12.86
C LEU A 4 23.79 -14.41 -12.66
N ARG A 5 23.10 -14.75 -11.56
CA ARG A 5 21.88 -14.06 -11.14
C ARG A 5 22.31 -12.71 -10.56
N LEU A 6 22.00 -11.66 -11.28
CA LEU A 6 22.14 -10.28 -10.81
C LEU A 6 21.05 -10.06 -9.77
N MET A 7 21.40 -10.17 -8.49
CA MET A 7 20.62 -9.60 -7.42
C MET A 7 20.74 -8.08 -7.56
N ILE A 8 19.72 -7.44 -8.12
CA ILE A 8 19.59 -5.98 -8.06
C ILE A 8 19.21 -5.65 -6.62
N ILE A 9 20.23 -5.41 -5.80
CA ILE A 9 20.04 -4.69 -4.55
C ILE A 9 19.75 -3.24 -4.99
N CYS A 10 18.47 -2.88 -5.10
CA CYS A 10 18.10 -1.47 -5.09
C CYS A 10 18.57 -0.92 -3.74
N ALA A 11 19.67 -0.18 -3.75
CA ALA A 11 19.96 0.74 -2.67
C ALA A 11 18.79 1.74 -2.64
N ALA A 12 17.82 1.49 -1.76
CA ALA A 12 16.79 2.43 -1.45
C ALA A 12 17.49 3.67 -0.88
N SER A 13 17.56 4.74 -1.68
CA SER A 13 17.77 6.06 -1.12
C SER A 13 16.62 6.28 -0.16
N VAL A 14 16.91 6.30 1.13
CA VAL A 14 15.95 6.62 2.18
C VAL A 14 15.48 8.05 1.92
N VAL A 15 14.39 8.18 1.17
CA VAL A 15 13.66 9.43 1.08
C VAL A 15 13.00 9.60 2.43
N ASN A 16 13.53 10.51 3.20
CA ASN A 16 13.04 10.81 4.53
C ASN A 16 11.65 11.45 4.37
N PHE A 17 10.58 10.63 4.35
CA PHE A 17 9.19 11.08 4.34
C PHE A 17 8.86 12.04 5.50
N ALA A 18 9.70 12.07 6.55
CA ALA A 18 9.63 13.02 7.64
C ALA A 18 9.68 14.49 7.18
N SER A 19 10.24 14.80 6.00
CA SER A 19 10.24 16.16 5.47
C SER A 19 8.93 16.57 4.82
N TYR A 20 8.10 15.60 4.36
CA TYR A 20 6.80 15.86 3.75
C TYR A 20 5.63 15.85 4.75
N GLY A 21 5.81 15.31 5.95
CA GLY A 21 4.74 15.11 6.95
C GLY A 21 4.85 15.93 8.23
N GLN A 22 5.92 16.72 8.45
CA GLN A 22 6.14 17.39 9.75
C GLN A 22 5.52 18.78 9.93
N SER A 23 4.78 19.33 8.97
CA SER A 23 4.01 20.54 9.21
C SER A 23 2.55 20.20 9.53
N LYS A 24 2.28 19.85 10.79
CA LYS A 24 0.94 19.89 11.43
C LYS A 24 -0.26 19.47 10.54
N GLY A 25 -0.15 18.35 9.80
CA GLY A 25 -1.32 17.69 9.23
C GLY A 25 -1.87 18.26 7.91
N ILE A 26 -1.27 19.28 7.32
CA ILE A 26 -1.58 19.72 5.96
C ILE A 26 -0.40 19.31 5.07
N VAL A 27 -0.63 18.38 4.17
CA VAL A 27 0.36 18.05 3.13
C VAL A 27 0.16 19.05 2.00
N ASP A 28 0.90 20.17 2.03
CA ASP A 28 0.93 21.16 0.96
C ASP A 28 1.96 20.73 -0.10
N PHE A 29 1.52 20.51 -1.31
CA PHE A 29 2.37 20.14 -2.44
C PHE A 29 2.87 21.37 -3.23
N GLY A 30 2.71 22.58 -2.69
CA GLY A 30 3.16 23.83 -3.34
C GLY A 30 2.42 24.15 -4.64
N ILE A 31 1.16 23.75 -4.77
CA ILE A 31 0.34 24.02 -5.93
C ILE A 31 0.21 25.54 -6.10
N ASN A 32 0.63 26.06 -7.25
CA ASN A 32 0.49 27.47 -7.60
C ASN A 32 0.01 27.62 -9.06
N GLN A 33 -0.33 28.85 -9.46
CA GLN A 33 -0.86 29.14 -10.79
C GLN A 33 0.13 28.86 -11.94
N ASN A 34 1.42 28.80 -11.66
CA ASN A 34 2.45 28.58 -12.65
C ASN A 34 2.80 27.10 -12.84
N ASP A 35 2.53 26.25 -11.81
CA ASP A 35 2.85 24.83 -11.82
C ASP A 35 1.61 24.00 -11.44
N LEU A 36 0.62 24.00 -12.30
CA LEU A 36 -0.65 23.27 -12.08
C LEU A 36 -0.48 21.74 -12.03
N ALA A 37 0.67 21.24 -12.51
CA ALA A 37 0.99 19.82 -12.43
C ALA A 37 1.36 19.37 -11.00
N LEU A 38 1.85 20.28 -10.15
CA LEU A 38 2.21 19.93 -8.76
C LEU A 38 1.01 19.35 -8.00
N GLY A 39 1.26 18.37 -7.16
CA GLY A 39 0.25 17.78 -6.31
C GLY A 39 0.33 16.28 -6.17
N ASN A 40 -0.72 15.74 -5.57
CA ASN A 40 -0.92 14.34 -5.26
C ASN A 40 -1.95 13.76 -6.24
N TRP A 41 -1.58 12.71 -6.96
CA TRP A 41 -2.34 12.13 -8.06
C TRP A 41 -2.59 10.65 -7.84
N GLY A 42 -3.87 10.23 -7.83
CA GLY A 42 -4.23 8.84 -8.00
C GLY A 42 -4.12 8.46 -9.48
N LEU A 43 -3.57 7.29 -9.78
CA LEU A 43 -3.33 6.83 -11.15
C LEU A 43 -4.04 5.51 -11.43
N LYS A 44 -4.61 5.39 -12.62
CA LYS A 44 -5.01 4.11 -13.24
C LYS A 44 -4.15 3.88 -14.47
N LEU A 45 -3.39 2.79 -14.46
CA LEU A 45 -2.54 2.40 -15.57
C LEU A 45 -3.28 1.41 -16.47
N GLY A 46 -3.05 1.48 -17.76
CA GLY A 46 -3.75 0.67 -18.75
C GLY A 46 -3.30 -0.79 -18.88
N TYR A 47 -2.58 -1.35 -17.87
CA TYR A 47 -2.18 -2.77 -17.89
C TYR A 47 -3.34 -3.72 -17.54
N SER A 48 -4.13 -3.37 -16.53
CA SER A 48 -5.29 -4.14 -16.09
C SER A 48 -6.25 -3.27 -15.27
N GLU A 49 -7.41 -3.81 -14.91
CA GLU A 49 -8.37 -3.11 -14.04
C GLU A 49 -7.83 -2.85 -12.62
N LEU A 50 -6.88 -3.67 -12.16
CA LEU A 50 -6.28 -3.57 -10.82
C LEU A 50 -4.92 -2.85 -10.81
N SER A 51 -4.55 -2.17 -11.91
CA SER A 51 -3.28 -1.45 -12.00
C SER A 51 -3.40 -0.04 -11.41
N ALA A 52 -3.51 0.05 -10.10
CA ALA A 52 -3.57 1.29 -9.34
C ALA A 52 -2.16 1.82 -9.07
N GLY A 53 -1.93 3.09 -9.38
CA GLY A 53 -0.69 3.78 -9.09
C GLY A 53 -0.92 5.07 -8.30
N HIS A 54 0.17 5.71 -7.95
CA HIS A 54 0.13 6.98 -7.23
C HIS A 54 1.35 7.83 -7.59
N MET A 55 1.18 9.13 -7.71
CA MET A 55 2.26 10.04 -8.04
C MET A 55 2.16 11.33 -7.22
N ILE A 56 3.30 11.79 -6.72
CA ILE A 56 3.48 13.12 -6.18
C ILE A 56 4.41 13.87 -7.10
N LEU A 57 3.95 14.99 -7.66
CA LEU A 57 4.77 15.96 -8.36
C LEU A 57 5.02 17.15 -7.44
N SER A 58 6.28 17.45 -7.20
CA SER A 58 6.70 18.50 -6.27
C SER A 58 7.96 19.23 -6.76
N ARG A 59 8.35 20.26 -6.02
CA ARG A 59 9.69 20.84 -6.13
C ARG A 59 10.41 20.71 -4.80
N ASP A 60 11.69 20.42 -4.85
CA ASP A 60 12.56 20.45 -3.66
C ASP A 60 12.81 21.87 -3.18
N ALA A 61 13.61 22.01 -2.12
CA ALA A 61 13.94 23.31 -1.52
C ALA A 61 14.69 24.26 -2.48
N ASP A 62 15.39 23.72 -3.49
CA ASP A 62 16.11 24.45 -4.51
C ASP A 62 15.26 24.75 -5.75
N GLY A 63 13.98 24.37 -5.73
CA GLY A 63 13.02 24.55 -6.82
C GLY A 63 13.14 23.51 -7.93
N LYS A 64 13.96 22.47 -7.77
CA LYS A 64 14.11 21.39 -8.74
C LYS A 64 12.86 20.51 -8.73
N ALA A 65 12.40 20.14 -9.92
CA ALA A 65 11.25 19.25 -10.09
C ALA A 65 11.55 17.85 -9.60
N GLU A 66 10.60 17.26 -8.86
CA GLU A 66 10.64 15.90 -8.36
C GLU A 66 9.34 15.17 -8.69
N ALA A 67 9.44 13.87 -8.93
CA ALA A 67 8.31 12.97 -9.06
C ALA A 67 8.57 11.72 -8.21
N LEU A 68 7.73 11.49 -7.21
CA LEU A 68 7.70 10.26 -6.44
C LEU A 68 6.54 9.40 -6.94
N VAL A 69 6.83 8.23 -7.48
CA VAL A 69 5.83 7.43 -8.20
C VAL A 69 5.79 6.01 -7.66
N LEU A 70 4.59 5.57 -7.27
CA LEU A 70 4.22 4.16 -7.21
C LEU A 70 3.62 3.79 -8.57
N TRP A 71 4.28 2.90 -9.32
CA TRP A 71 3.78 2.58 -10.66
C TRP A 71 2.53 1.69 -10.61
N TRP A 72 2.52 0.62 -9.85
CA TRP A 72 1.35 -0.20 -9.48
C TRP A 72 1.67 -1.33 -8.49
N TRP A 73 2.93 -1.71 -8.34
CA TRP A 73 3.39 -2.71 -7.36
C TRP A 73 4.74 -2.28 -6.75
N GLY A 74 5.09 -2.86 -5.61
CA GLY A 74 6.27 -2.48 -4.86
C GLY A 74 6.09 -1.15 -4.13
N SER A 75 7.19 -0.47 -3.86
CA SER A 75 7.23 0.82 -3.14
C SER A 75 7.36 1.99 -4.10
N PRO A 76 6.90 3.20 -3.71
CA PRO A 76 7.16 4.41 -4.48
C PRO A 76 8.65 4.68 -4.58
N SER A 77 9.06 5.23 -5.72
CA SER A 77 10.45 5.62 -5.96
C SER A 77 10.54 6.97 -6.65
N LEU A 78 11.67 7.68 -6.45
CA LEU A 78 11.96 8.91 -7.16
C LEU A 78 12.29 8.61 -8.62
N MET A 79 11.71 9.43 -9.50
CA MET A 79 11.97 9.37 -10.93
C MET A 79 13.19 10.20 -11.29
N SER A 80 13.80 9.91 -12.44
CA SER A 80 14.90 10.70 -13.00
C SER A 80 14.42 11.60 -14.14
N ASN A 81 15.24 12.60 -14.49
CA ASN A 81 14.95 13.54 -15.59
C ASN A 81 13.55 14.17 -15.53
N VAL A 82 13.14 14.56 -14.30
CA VAL A 82 11.82 15.14 -14.08
C VAL A 82 11.77 16.57 -14.63
N VAL A 83 10.77 16.85 -15.45
CA VAL A 83 10.45 18.19 -15.96
C VAL A 83 8.99 18.48 -15.60
N ILE A 84 8.74 19.68 -15.08
CA ILE A 84 7.38 20.19 -14.78
C ILE A 84 7.29 21.60 -15.34
N GLU A 85 6.38 21.82 -16.30
CA GLU A 85 6.16 23.09 -16.97
C GLU A 85 4.65 23.37 -17.10
N GLY A 86 4.12 24.20 -16.22
CA GLY A 86 2.70 24.56 -16.21
C GLY A 86 1.81 23.33 -15.99
N THR A 87 1.13 22.89 -17.06
CA THR A 87 0.26 21.70 -17.05
C THR A 87 0.93 20.44 -17.55
N ARG A 88 2.19 20.52 -17.98
CA ARG A 88 2.94 19.38 -18.53
C ARG A 88 3.93 18.84 -17.53
N PHE A 89 4.15 17.53 -17.59
CA PHE A 89 5.22 16.86 -16.85
C PHE A 89 5.81 15.72 -17.66
N SER A 90 7.07 15.42 -17.42
CA SER A 90 7.72 14.21 -17.94
C SER A 90 8.76 13.69 -16.97
N PHE A 91 9.06 12.41 -17.06
CA PHE A 91 10.11 11.75 -16.28
C PHE A 91 10.54 10.43 -16.90
N ASP A 92 11.71 9.94 -16.46
CA ASP A 92 12.20 8.60 -16.77
C ASP A 92 11.98 7.67 -15.56
N HIS A 93 11.24 6.58 -15.78
CA HIS A 93 10.96 5.56 -14.78
C HIS A 93 12.09 4.50 -14.80
N PRO A 94 12.51 3.94 -13.62
CA PRO A 94 13.62 2.97 -13.53
C PRO A 94 13.47 1.71 -14.40
N TRP A 95 12.25 1.38 -14.82
CA TRP A 95 12.02 0.24 -15.74
C TRP A 95 12.27 0.57 -17.23
N GLY A 96 12.89 1.71 -17.50
CA GLY A 96 13.19 2.16 -18.87
C GLY A 96 11.99 2.74 -19.60
N LEU A 97 10.97 3.19 -18.86
CA LEU A 97 9.83 3.91 -19.43
C LEU A 97 10.14 5.40 -19.45
N LYS A 98 9.78 6.07 -20.54
CA LYS A 98 9.65 7.53 -20.60
C LYS A 98 8.18 7.88 -20.47
N VAL A 99 7.84 8.69 -19.50
CA VAL A 99 6.47 9.11 -19.22
C VAL A 99 6.31 10.58 -19.55
N ASP A 100 5.32 10.87 -20.38
CA ASP A 100 4.90 12.24 -20.74
C ASP A 100 3.42 12.40 -20.45
N GLY A 101 3.05 13.47 -19.74
CA GLY A 101 1.67 13.71 -19.35
C GLY A 101 1.26 15.17 -19.37
N THR A 102 -0.06 15.34 -19.36
CA THR A 102 -0.72 16.65 -19.35
C THR A 102 -1.83 16.62 -18.31
N ILE A 103 -2.03 17.77 -17.66
CA ILE A 103 -3.06 18.00 -16.67
C ILE A 103 -4.10 18.97 -17.20
N THR A 104 -5.37 18.64 -17.01
CA THR A 104 -6.51 19.49 -17.33
C THR A 104 -7.43 19.56 -16.12
N GLY A 105 -7.37 20.64 -15.37
CA GLY A 105 -8.08 20.78 -14.10
C GLY A 105 -7.62 19.73 -13.08
N ASN A 106 -8.51 18.86 -12.69
CA ASN A 106 -8.22 17.75 -11.75
C ASN A 106 -7.98 16.41 -12.45
N ALA A 107 -7.91 16.39 -13.78
CA ALA A 107 -7.63 15.18 -14.55
C ALA A 107 -6.20 15.20 -15.09
N LEU A 108 -5.62 14.00 -15.20
CA LEU A 108 -4.30 13.73 -15.72
C LEU A 108 -4.39 12.67 -16.81
N GLU A 109 -3.70 12.89 -17.91
CA GLU A 109 -3.47 11.89 -18.95
C GLU A 109 -1.99 11.80 -19.26
N ALA A 110 -1.46 10.59 -19.39
CA ALA A 110 -0.07 10.37 -19.74
C ALA A 110 0.11 9.10 -20.61
N LYS A 111 1.27 9.03 -21.25
CA LYS A 111 1.73 7.86 -22.00
C LYS A 111 3.08 7.43 -21.46
N ALA A 112 3.23 6.14 -21.23
CA ALA A 112 4.51 5.52 -20.91
C ALA A 112 5.04 4.81 -22.16
N VAL A 113 6.24 5.20 -22.58
CA VAL A 113 6.89 4.73 -23.82
C VAL A 113 8.13 3.94 -23.46
N LYS A 114 8.28 2.75 -24.05
CA LYS A 114 9.48 1.92 -23.94
C LYS A 114 9.97 1.54 -25.33
N ASN A 115 11.26 1.73 -25.60
CA ASN A 115 11.86 1.45 -26.91
C ASN A 115 11.08 2.07 -28.09
N GLY A 116 10.60 3.31 -27.92
CA GLY A 116 9.88 4.05 -28.93
C GLY A 116 8.43 3.63 -29.18
N LYS A 117 7.91 2.67 -28.39
CA LYS A 117 6.50 2.21 -28.46
C LYS A 117 5.74 2.56 -27.19
N VAL A 118 4.49 2.97 -27.33
CA VAL A 118 3.59 3.15 -26.19
C VAL A 118 3.35 1.79 -25.54
N GLU A 119 3.80 1.62 -24.29
CA GLU A 119 3.61 0.41 -23.51
C GLU A 119 2.28 0.44 -22.75
N THR A 120 1.95 1.61 -22.19
CA THR A 120 0.67 1.81 -21.50
C THR A 120 0.27 3.29 -21.53
N THR A 121 -1.02 3.53 -21.33
CA THR A 121 -1.57 4.85 -21.03
C THR A 121 -1.87 4.95 -19.53
N VAL A 122 -1.87 6.18 -19.03
CA VAL A 122 -2.17 6.48 -17.63
C VAL A 122 -3.26 7.54 -17.62
N ILE A 123 -4.31 7.30 -16.86
CA ILE A 123 -5.25 8.34 -16.47
C ILE A 123 -5.13 8.56 -14.97
N GLY A 124 -5.39 9.78 -14.53
CA GLY A 124 -5.29 10.10 -13.11
C GLY A 124 -6.22 11.24 -12.72
N TRP A 125 -6.32 11.40 -11.44
CA TRP A 125 -7.11 12.48 -10.81
C TRP A 125 -6.34 13.06 -9.64
N ARG A 126 -6.56 14.33 -9.40
CA ARG A 126 -5.97 15.03 -8.26
C ARG A 126 -6.63 14.54 -6.96
N ASN A 127 -5.81 14.04 -6.06
CA ASN A 127 -6.27 13.68 -4.73
C ASN A 127 -6.46 14.95 -3.89
N PRO A 128 -7.53 15.07 -3.10
CA PRO A 128 -7.70 16.16 -2.14
C PRO A 128 -6.60 16.17 -1.08
N VAL A 129 -6.40 17.33 -0.52
CA VAL A 129 -5.51 17.55 0.62
C VAL A 129 -5.97 16.73 1.83
N ILE A 130 -5.03 16.11 2.54
CA ILE A 130 -5.33 15.46 3.82
C ILE A 130 -5.41 16.56 4.87
N THR A 131 -6.59 16.70 5.50
CA THR A 131 -6.79 17.64 6.61
C THR A 131 -6.32 17.00 7.91
N PRO A 132 -5.78 17.78 8.87
CA PRO A 132 -5.38 17.26 10.18
C PRO A 132 -6.52 16.49 10.86
N ALA A 133 -6.20 15.32 11.38
CA ALA A 133 -7.09 14.51 12.20
C ALA A 133 -6.28 13.67 13.19
N SER A 134 -6.89 13.24 14.28
CA SER A 134 -6.30 12.26 15.18
C SER A 134 -7.16 11.01 15.20
N THR A 135 -6.52 9.84 15.11
CA THR A 135 -7.21 8.56 15.26
C THR A 135 -7.81 8.38 16.66
N LYS A 136 -7.35 9.16 17.64
CA LYS A 136 -7.92 9.22 19.00
C LYS A 136 -9.31 9.87 19.05
N ASP A 137 -9.66 10.67 18.03
CA ASP A 137 -10.97 11.31 17.92
C ASP A 137 -12.02 10.36 17.30
N ALA A 138 -11.61 9.20 16.83
CA ALA A 138 -12.48 8.22 16.20
C ALA A 138 -13.47 7.62 17.22
N ILE A 139 -14.76 7.83 16.99
CA ILE A 139 -15.83 7.20 17.78
C ILE A 139 -16.15 5.86 17.13
N LEU A 140 -15.78 4.77 17.81
CA LEU A 140 -15.95 3.42 17.30
C LEU A 140 -17.38 2.93 17.48
N GLY A 141 -17.93 2.34 16.42
CA GLY A 141 -19.25 1.69 16.40
C GLY A 141 -19.22 0.24 16.85
N GLU A 142 -20.34 -0.45 16.61
CA GLU A 142 -20.50 -1.86 16.97
C GLU A 142 -19.49 -2.76 16.22
N PRO A 143 -18.96 -3.78 16.90
CA PRO A 143 -18.00 -4.69 16.30
C PRO A 143 -18.64 -5.58 15.22
N ILE A 144 -17.90 -5.80 14.15
CA ILE A 144 -18.22 -6.68 13.04
C ILE A 144 -17.16 -7.77 13.02
N ASP A 145 -17.55 -9.01 13.31
CA ASP A 145 -16.66 -10.16 13.16
C ASP A 145 -16.60 -10.55 11.68
N LEU A 146 -15.43 -10.32 11.05
CA LEU A 146 -15.21 -10.62 9.64
C LEU A 146 -15.07 -12.13 9.36
N LEU A 147 -14.89 -12.94 10.39
CA LEU A 147 -14.76 -14.42 10.30
C LEU A 147 -16.01 -15.17 10.78
N LYS A 148 -17.07 -14.46 11.18
CA LYS A 148 -18.32 -15.05 11.69
C LYS A 148 -18.88 -16.15 10.78
N ASP A 149 -18.86 -15.92 9.47
CA ASP A 149 -19.38 -16.85 8.45
C ASP A 149 -18.26 -17.66 7.77
N GLY A 150 -17.06 -17.73 8.38
CA GLY A 150 -15.88 -18.35 7.79
C GLY A 150 -15.57 -17.75 6.42
N LEU A 151 -15.32 -18.58 5.40
CA LEU A 151 -15.12 -18.13 4.02
C LEU A 151 -16.39 -17.57 3.36
N GLY A 152 -17.59 -17.75 3.94
CA GLY A 152 -18.84 -17.25 3.39
C GLY A 152 -18.90 -15.72 3.27
N GLY A 153 -18.18 -15.00 4.14
CA GLY A 153 -18.04 -13.52 4.10
C GLY A 153 -17.00 -12.99 3.11
N TRP A 154 -16.27 -13.88 2.42
CA TRP A 154 -15.13 -13.57 1.57
C TRP A 154 -15.30 -14.09 0.15
N GLU A 155 -14.48 -13.59 -0.78
CA GLU A 155 -14.40 -14.05 -2.16
C GLU A 155 -12.98 -13.98 -2.69
N LEU A 156 -12.65 -14.89 -3.62
CA LEU A 156 -11.36 -14.89 -4.31
C LEU A 156 -11.30 -13.75 -5.32
N MET A 157 -10.28 -12.91 -5.26
CA MET A 157 -10.07 -11.84 -6.24
C MET A 157 -9.75 -12.39 -7.63
N ASN A 158 -9.07 -13.53 -7.70
CA ASN A 158 -8.81 -14.26 -8.94
C ASN A 158 -9.21 -15.74 -8.80
N PRO A 159 -10.46 -16.12 -9.14
CA PRO A 159 -10.91 -17.50 -9.03
C PRO A 159 -10.16 -18.50 -9.91
N LYS A 160 -9.36 -18.03 -10.89
CA LYS A 160 -8.54 -18.89 -11.77
C LYS A 160 -7.16 -19.17 -11.19
N ALA A 161 -6.73 -18.40 -10.19
CA ALA A 161 -5.47 -18.64 -9.50
C ALA A 161 -5.59 -19.79 -8.50
N LYS A 162 -4.44 -20.31 -8.04
CA LYS A 162 -4.42 -21.33 -6.99
C LYS A 162 -5.14 -20.81 -5.74
N ASN A 163 -6.08 -21.58 -5.23
CA ASN A 163 -6.73 -21.27 -3.95
C ASN A 163 -5.95 -21.91 -2.80
N GLY A 164 -5.30 -21.08 -1.98
CA GLY A 164 -4.63 -21.50 -0.74
C GLY A 164 -5.50 -21.32 0.51
N TRP A 165 -6.70 -20.72 0.36
CA TRP A 165 -7.52 -20.33 1.49
C TRP A 165 -8.39 -21.45 2.03
N SER A 166 -8.40 -21.59 3.35
CA SER A 166 -9.27 -22.49 4.09
C SER A 166 -9.69 -21.85 5.40
N PHE A 167 -10.80 -22.31 5.98
CA PHE A 167 -11.25 -21.87 7.30
C PHE A 167 -11.54 -23.08 8.17
N LYS A 168 -10.89 -23.16 9.32
CA LYS A 168 -11.07 -24.26 10.27
C LYS A 168 -10.81 -23.79 11.70
N ASP A 169 -11.68 -24.20 12.63
CA ASP A 169 -11.55 -23.95 14.07
C ASP A 169 -11.31 -22.46 14.42
N GLY A 170 -12.00 -21.54 13.71
CA GLY A 170 -11.87 -20.08 13.89
C GLY A 170 -10.63 -19.46 13.25
N VAL A 171 -9.83 -20.22 12.50
CA VAL A 171 -8.63 -19.76 11.81
C VAL A 171 -8.85 -19.76 10.31
N LEU A 172 -8.63 -18.61 9.69
CA LEU A 172 -8.55 -18.42 8.24
C LEU A 172 -7.08 -18.56 7.83
N SER A 173 -6.77 -19.54 6.99
CA SER A 173 -5.41 -19.86 6.57
C SER A 173 -5.23 -19.67 5.08
N ASN A 174 -4.11 -19.09 4.65
CA ASN A 174 -3.58 -19.20 3.30
C ASN A 174 -2.37 -20.13 3.35
N ALA A 175 -2.42 -21.24 2.61
CA ALA A 175 -1.37 -22.26 2.58
C ALA A 175 -1.07 -22.67 1.14
N LEU A 176 -0.10 -22.01 0.52
CA LEU A 176 0.43 -22.35 -0.80
C LEU A 176 1.63 -23.29 -0.71
N GLY A 177 2.34 -23.23 0.42
CA GLY A 177 3.55 -24.03 0.70
C GLY A 177 4.79 -23.51 0.00
N LEU A 178 5.86 -24.31 0.09
CA LEU A 178 7.15 -24.00 -0.50
C LEU A 178 7.35 -24.74 -1.83
N LYS A 179 8.11 -24.13 -2.72
CA LYS A 179 8.70 -24.79 -3.90
C LYS A 179 9.83 -25.72 -3.47
N PRO A 180 10.27 -26.67 -4.33
CA PRO A 180 11.38 -27.55 -4.02
C PRO A 180 12.70 -26.85 -3.67
N ASN A 181 12.87 -25.60 -4.09
CA ASN A 181 14.06 -24.79 -3.78
C ASN A 181 13.94 -24.00 -2.44
N GLY A 182 12.89 -24.23 -1.68
CA GLY A 182 12.64 -23.59 -0.39
C GLY A 182 12.04 -22.16 -0.47
N GLU A 183 11.76 -21.65 -1.65
CA GLU A 183 11.04 -20.38 -1.83
C GLU A 183 9.53 -20.61 -1.66
N TRP A 184 8.79 -19.59 -1.22
CA TRP A 184 7.32 -19.63 -1.20
C TRP A 184 6.76 -19.87 -2.60
N ALA A 185 5.73 -20.69 -2.70
CA ALA A 185 5.16 -21.08 -3.99
C ALA A 185 4.59 -19.88 -4.75
N GLY A 186 3.97 -18.96 -4.04
CA GLY A 186 3.35 -17.77 -4.65
C GLY A 186 2.21 -18.08 -5.61
N GLY A 187 1.70 -17.05 -6.29
CA GLY A 187 0.71 -17.21 -7.36
C GLY A 187 -0.68 -17.64 -6.90
N GLY A 188 -0.99 -17.54 -5.61
CA GLY A 188 -2.32 -17.75 -5.08
C GLY A 188 -3.27 -16.60 -5.38
N SER A 189 -4.56 -16.78 -5.14
CA SER A 189 -5.53 -15.71 -5.17
C SER A 189 -5.48 -14.91 -3.88
N ASN A 190 -5.54 -13.59 -3.96
CA ASN A 190 -5.90 -12.75 -2.84
C ASN A 190 -7.37 -13.01 -2.47
N LEU A 191 -7.71 -12.73 -1.21
CA LEU A 191 -9.06 -12.91 -0.66
C LEU A 191 -9.61 -11.55 -0.23
N THR A 192 -10.82 -11.22 -0.63
CA THR A 192 -11.45 -9.94 -0.25
C THR A 192 -12.79 -10.16 0.46
N THR A 193 -13.14 -9.27 1.41
CA THR A 193 -14.48 -9.28 1.98
C THR A 193 -15.53 -8.97 0.89
N LYS A 194 -16.68 -9.66 0.93
CA LYS A 194 -17.83 -9.32 0.07
C LYS A 194 -18.40 -7.94 0.40
N ARG A 195 -18.33 -7.53 1.67
CA ARG A 195 -18.58 -6.14 2.07
C ARG A 195 -17.44 -5.25 1.59
N ASN A 196 -17.79 -4.13 0.98
CA ASN A 196 -16.87 -3.15 0.41
C ASN A 196 -17.20 -1.70 0.84
N ASP A 197 -17.95 -1.55 1.92
CA ASP A 197 -18.47 -0.29 2.44
C ASP A 197 -17.68 0.25 3.64
N PHE A 198 -16.49 -0.27 3.91
CA PHE A 198 -15.64 0.21 5.00
C PHE A 198 -14.91 1.48 4.57
N TYR A 199 -15.03 2.55 5.39
CA TYR A 199 -14.38 3.84 5.12
C TYR A 199 -13.36 4.19 6.21
N ASP A 200 -13.82 4.63 7.38
CA ASP A 200 -13.02 4.84 8.57
C ASP A 200 -13.37 3.74 9.59
N PHE A 201 -12.38 3.17 10.24
CA PHE A 201 -12.58 2.04 11.15
C PHE A 201 -11.33 1.77 12.01
N ASN A 202 -11.53 1.01 13.07
CA ASN A 202 -10.50 0.21 13.72
C ASN A 202 -10.66 -1.25 13.29
N LEU A 203 -9.56 -1.91 12.93
CA LEU A 203 -9.49 -3.34 12.64
C LEU A 203 -8.49 -4.00 13.58
N GLU A 204 -8.97 -4.96 14.36
CA GLU A 204 -8.15 -5.82 15.21
C GLU A 204 -8.08 -7.21 14.60
N TYR A 205 -6.91 -7.83 14.62
CA TYR A 205 -6.72 -9.21 14.18
C TYR A 205 -5.49 -9.83 14.82
N ASP A 206 -5.51 -11.15 14.95
CA ASP A 206 -4.30 -11.92 15.22
C ASP A 206 -3.82 -12.53 13.90
N VAL A 207 -2.51 -12.47 13.67
CA VAL A 207 -1.86 -13.07 12.49
C VAL A 207 -0.65 -13.87 12.91
N ARG A 208 -0.43 -15.00 12.23
CA ARG A 208 0.76 -15.83 12.39
C ARG A 208 1.30 -16.20 11.02
N MET A 209 2.61 -16.07 10.85
CA MET A 209 3.28 -16.45 9.61
C MET A 209 4.50 -17.31 9.88
N PRO A 210 4.85 -18.24 8.97
CA PRO A 210 6.10 -18.97 9.01
C PRO A 210 7.31 -18.07 8.77
N LYS A 211 8.50 -18.60 9.04
CA LYS A 211 9.77 -17.91 8.74
C LYS A 211 9.88 -17.55 7.26
N ASN A 212 10.40 -16.36 6.98
CA ASN A 212 10.56 -15.79 5.64
C ASN A 212 9.24 -15.66 4.84
N SER A 213 8.08 -15.70 5.50
CA SER A 213 6.80 -15.48 4.82
C SER A 213 6.52 -14.01 4.63
N ASN A 214 5.69 -13.71 3.63
CA ASN A 214 5.20 -12.39 3.28
C ASN A 214 3.73 -12.48 2.88
N ALA A 215 2.90 -11.65 3.49
CA ALA A 215 1.48 -11.46 3.22
C ALA A 215 1.11 -10.01 3.53
N GLY A 216 -0.17 -9.65 3.49
CA GLY A 216 -0.62 -8.29 3.81
C GLY A 216 -2.11 -8.24 4.15
N VAL A 217 -2.49 -7.25 4.95
CA VAL A 217 -3.88 -6.88 5.23
C VAL A 217 -4.13 -5.49 4.65
N PHE A 218 -4.94 -5.41 3.61
CA PHE A 218 -5.20 -4.15 2.91
C PHE A 218 -6.44 -3.47 3.47
N LEU A 219 -6.25 -2.32 4.06
CA LEU A 219 -7.31 -1.45 4.57
C LEU A 219 -8.00 -0.77 3.39
N ARG A 220 -9.31 -0.93 3.28
CA ARG A 220 -10.11 -0.45 2.13
C ARG A 220 -9.60 -0.95 0.77
N GLY A 221 -8.86 -2.06 0.75
CA GLY A 221 -8.22 -2.56 -0.46
C GLY A 221 -7.09 -1.68 -1.01
N ARG A 222 -6.63 -0.67 -0.27
CA ARG A 222 -5.71 0.38 -0.77
C ARG A 222 -4.44 0.53 0.03
N TYR A 223 -4.47 0.30 1.33
CA TYR A 223 -3.34 0.52 2.22
C TYR A 223 -2.94 -0.79 2.87
N GLU A 224 -1.83 -1.33 2.49
CA GLU A 224 -1.30 -2.56 3.06
C GLU A 224 -0.71 -2.32 4.44
N CYS A 225 -1.31 -2.93 5.46
CA CYS A 225 -0.66 -3.19 6.73
C CYS A 225 0.15 -4.47 6.57
N GLN A 226 1.46 -4.36 6.54
CA GLN A 226 2.39 -5.42 6.16
C GLN A 226 2.34 -6.61 7.12
N VAL A 227 2.38 -7.82 6.58
CA VAL A 227 2.51 -9.08 7.32
C VAL A 227 3.74 -9.81 6.82
N VAL A 228 4.85 -9.69 7.53
CA VAL A 228 6.14 -10.22 7.10
C VAL A 228 6.97 -10.70 8.28
N ASP A 229 7.82 -11.70 8.07
CA ASP A 229 8.86 -12.06 9.02
C ASP A 229 10.03 -11.07 8.93
N SER A 230 9.98 -10.01 9.71
CA SER A 230 11.06 -9.02 9.88
C SER A 230 11.77 -9.14 11.23
N TYR A 231 11.49 -10.19 12.00
CA TYR A 231 12.02 -10.36 13.35
C TYR A 231 13.54 -10.26 13.40
N GLY A 232 14.03 -9.33 14.23
CA GLY A 232 15.46 -9.09 14.41
C GLY A 232 16.15 -8.33 13.28
N GLN A 233 15.39 -7.80 12.30
CA GLN A 233 15.91 -6.91 11.27
C GLN A 233 15.79 -5.43 11.68
N PRO A 234 16.57 -4.53 11.10
CA PRO A 234 16.34 -3.10 11.22
C PRO A 234 14.92 -2.73 10.76
N VAL A 235 14.31 -1.78 11.45
CA VAL A 235 12.96 -1.33 11.14
C VAL A 235 12.97 -0.39 9.94
N ASP A 236 12.10 -0.64 8.98
CA ASP A 236 11.88 0.19 7.79
C ASP A 236 10.39 0.15 7.36
N GLU A 237 10.06 0.76 6.23
CA GLU A 237 8.71 0.81 5.69
C GLU A 237 8.21 -0.52 5.09
N HIS A 238 9.00 -1.60 5.17
CA HIS A 238 8.62 -2.95 4.77
C HIS A 238 8.54 -3.92 5.96
N SER A 239 8.77 -3.43 7.17
CA SER A 239 8.74 -4.22 8.41
C SER A 239 7.32 -4.63 8.79
N MET A 240 7.19 -5.61 9.69
CA MET A 240 5.90 -6.08 10.20
C MET A 240 5.02 -4.93 10.68
N ALA A 241 3.78 -4.88 10.20
CA ALA A 241 2.75 -3.90 10.48
C ALA A 241 3.09 -2.44 10.06
N ALA A 242 4.11 -2.23 9.22
CA ALA A 242 4.29 -0.98 8.48
C ALA A 242 3.09 -0.71 7.56
N ILE A 243 2.86 0.54 7.17
CA ILE A 243 2.07 0.83 5.96
C ILE A 243 3.04 0.74 4.79
N TYR A 244 2.96 -0.37 4.07
CA TYR A 244 3.97 -0.85 3.11
C TYR A 244 4.47 0.24 2.15
N GLY A 245 5.80 0.45 2.17
CA GLY A 245 6.46 1.45 1.33
C GLY A 245 6.03 2.89 1.59
N ARG A 246 5.32 3.18 2.69
CA ARG A 246 4.78 4.50 3.02
C ARG A 246 5.18 4.99 4.40
N ILE A 247 4.93 4.20 5.44
CA ILE A 247 5.13 4.60 6.84
C ILE A 247 5.84 3.47 7.58
N ALA A 248 7.06 3.72 8.00
CA ALA A 248 7.83 2.80 8.81
C ALA A 248 7.34 2.81 10.28
N PRO A 249 7.34 1.67 10.97
CA PRO A 249 7.21 1.64 12.41
C PRO A 249 8.32 2.44 13.12
N LYS A 250 8.00 3.05 14.24
CA LYS A 250 8.99 3.78 15.06
C LYS A 250 9.88 2.82 15.85
N VAL A 251 9.42 1.61 16.10
CA VAL A 251 10.10 0.58 16.90
C VAL A 251 9.63 -0.80 16.46
N ALA A 252 10.54 -1.79 16.56
CA ALA A 252 10.19 -3.20 16.39
C ALA A 252 9.38 -3.69 17.60
N ALA A 253 8.27 -4.37 17.34
CA ALA A 253 7.39 -4.94 18.37
C ALA A 253 6.87 -6.34 18.01
N GLU A 254 7.34 -6.89 16.91
CA GLU A 254 6.97 -8.24 16.45
C GLU A 254 7.59 -9.33 17.32
N LYS A 255 6.88 -10.45 17.44
CA LYS A 255 7.35 -11.72 18.00
C LYS A 255 7.99 -12.55 16.90
N ARG A 256 8.61 -13.66 17.29
CA ARG A 256 9.26 -14.58 16.35
C ARG A 256 8.27 -15.17 15.34
N PRO A 257 8.73 -15.51 14.12
CA PRO A 257 7.88 -16.22 13.16
C PRO A 257 7.32 -17.52 13.78
N GLY A 258 6.07 -17.83 13.45
CA GLY A 258 5.30 -18.93 14.04
C GLY A 258 4.52 -18.56 15.31
N GLU A 259 4.80 -17.44 15.94
CA GLU A 259 4.01 -16.91 17.06
C GLU A 259 2.86 -16.02 16.58
N TRP A 260 1.75 -16.00 17.32
CA TRP A 260 0.63 -15.10 17.05
C TRP A 260 1.00 -13.65 17.39
N GLN A 261 0.88 -12.79 16.40
CA GLN A 261 0.98 -11.33 16.52
C GLN A 261 -0.42 -10.75 16.67
N HIS A 262 -0.62 -9.84 17.60
CA HIS A 262 -1.85 -9.07 17.71
C HIS A 262 -1.64 -7.70 17.08
N VAL A 263 -2.48 -7.36 16.11
CA VAL A 263 -2.46 -6.06 15.41
C VAL A 263 -3.77 -5.34 15.65
N SER A 264 -3.70 -4.08 16.06
CA SER A 264 -4.82 -3.15 16.04
C SER A 264 -4.44 -1.97 15.16
N VAL A 265 -5.19 -1.76 14.08
CA VAL A 265 -4.98 -0.65 13.16
C VAL A 265 -6.22 0.23 13.07
N THR A 266 -6.07 1.51 13.37
CA THR A 266 -7.12 2.51 13.21
C THR A 266 -6.83 3.35 11.98
N LEU A 267 -7.74 3.35 11.02
CA LEU A 267 -7.74 4.26 9.88
C LEU A 267 -8.90 5.26 10.06
N TYR A 268 -8.57 6.53 10.22
CA TYR A 268 -9.54 7.59 10.43
C TYR A 268 -9.14 8.85 9.67
N ARG A 269 -10.00 9.32 8.77
CA ARG A 269 -9.76 10.49 7.92
C ARG A 269 -8.38 10.48 7.24
N ARG A 270 -7.98 9.28 6.77
CA ARG A 270 -6.68 9.01 6.14
C ARG A 270 -5.47 9.20 7.07
N HIS A 271 -5.66 9.19 8.38
CA HIS A 271 -4.60 9.03 9.36
C HIS A 271 -4.62 7.60 9.90
N VAL A 272 -3.46 7.08 10.21
CA VAL A 272 -3.32 5.72 10.70
C VAL A 272 -2.56 5.68 12.02
N THR A 273 -3.09 4.89 12.95
CA THR A 273 -2.39 4.45 14.16
C THR A 273 -2.32 2.94 14.14
N VAL A 274 -1.15 2.37 14.38
CA VAL A 274 -0.93 0.93 14.44
C VAL A 274 -0.33 0.53 15.77
N VAL A 275 -0.96 -0.44 16.42
CA VAL A 275 -0.49 -1.07 17.66
C VAL A 275 -0.17 -2.53 17.35
N LEU A 276 1.08 -2.92 17.55
CA LEU A 276 1.57 -4.29 17.38
C LEU A 276 1.95 -4.88 18.73
N ASN A 277 1.31 -5.97 19.13
CA ASN A 277 1.55 -6.66 20.40
C ASN A 277 1.49 -5.75 21.65
N GLY A 278 0.58 -4.75 21.63
CA GLY A 278 0.40 -3.78 22.71
C GLY A 278 1.33 -2.56 22.65
N VAL A 279 2.21 -2.46 21.64
CA VAL A 279 3.12 -1.32 21.45
C VAL A 279 2.62 -0.48 20.28
N THR A 280 2.40 0.84 20.48
CA THR A 280 2.09 1.77 19.39
C THR A 280 3.35 2.00 18.55
N ILE A 281 3.33 1.50 17.32
CA ILE A 281 4.47 1.55 16.40
C ILE A 281 4.33 2.64 15.34
N ILE A 282 3.09 3.02 15.01
CA ILE A 282 2.74 4.16 14.15
C ILE A 282 1.64 4.93 14.88
N GLU A 283 1.72 6.25 14.93
CA GLU A 283 0.75 7.08 15.66
C GLU A 283 0.37 8.33 14.85
N ASP A 284 -0.93 8.42 14.51
CA ASP A 284 -1.57 9.57 13.83
C ASP A 284 -0.87 10.03 12.53
N GLU A 285 -0.23 9.11 11.81
CA GLU A 285 0.48 9.45 10.58
C GLU A 285 -0.49 9.55 9.39
N PRO A 286 -0.42 10.61 8.57
CA PRO A 286 -1.23 10.71 7.36
C PRO A 286 -0.78 9.70 6.31
N VAL A 287 -1.74 8.96 5.73
CA VAL A 287 -1.45 8.02 4.64
C VAL A 287 -1.59 8.74 3.31
N VAL A 288 -0.45 9.02 2.67
CA VAL A 288 -0.38 9.71 1.38
C VAL A 288 -0.20 8.71 0.25
N GLY A 289 -1.28 8.46 -0.46
CA GLY A 289 -1.31 7.55 -1.60
C GLY A 289 -1.46 6.07 -1.22
N VAL A 290 -1.92 5.30 -2.20
CA VAL A 290 -2.12 3.86 -2.07
C VAL A 290 -0.79 3.11 -1.99
N THR A 291 -0.80 1.91 -1.44
CA THR A 291 0.36 0.99 -1.45
C THR A 291 0.39 0.15 -2.73
N GLY A 292 1.47 -0.56 -2.98
CA GLY A 292 1.54 -1.54 -4.08
C GLY A 292 0.42 -2.57 -3.99
N ASP A 293 -0.02 -3.10 -5.13
CA ASP A 293 -1.12 -4.07 -5.25
C ASP A 293 -2.50 -3.58 -4.76
N ALA A 294 -2.70 -2.26 -4.59
CA ALA A 294 -4.00 -1.69 -4.30
C ALA A 294 -5.03 -2.02 -5.39
N ILE A 295 -6.29 -2.24 -5.00
CA ILE A 295 -7.38 -2.57 -5.94
C ILE A 295 -7.75 -1.41 -6.86
N ASP A 296 -7.62 -0.18 -6.38
CA ASP A 296 -7.75 1.08 -7.13
C ASP A 296 -7.05 2.23 -6.40
N ALA A 297 -6.88 3.36 -7.06
CA ALA A 297 -6.23 4.55 -6.50
C ALA A 297 -7.21 5.61 -6.00
N ASN A 298 -8.52 5.35 -5.95
CA ASN A 298 -9.50 6.29 -5.43
C ASN A 298 -9.59 6.22 -3.90
N GLU A 299 -8.81 7.04 -3.24
CA GLU A 299 -8.72 7.08 -1.78
C GLU A 299 -9.95 7.72 -1.08
N PHE A 300 -10.99 8.13 -1.83
CA PHE A 300 -12.16 8.86 -1.33
C PHE A 300 -13.44 8.04 -1.26
N ILE A 301 -13.37 6.79 -1.64
CA ILE A 301 -14.50 5.87 -1.56
C ILE A 301 -14.24 4.77 -0.52
N PRO A 302 -15.28 4.18 0.05
CA PRO A 302 -15.15 2.99 0.87
C PRO A 302 -14.52 1.84 0.07
N GLY A 303 -14.14 0.79 0.76
CA GLY A 303 -13.58 -0.40 0.13
C GLY A 303 -13.57 -1.59 1.05
N PRO A 304 -13.21 -2.77 0.53
CA PRO A 304 -13.16 -4.01 1.28
C PRO A 304 -11.91 -4.08 2.17
N ILE A 305 -11.90 -5.03 3.10
CA ILE A 305 -10.65 -5.57 3.63
C ILE A 305 -10.20 -6.67 2.67
N TYR A 306 -8.94 -6.63 2.22
CA TYR A 306 -8.42 -7.76 1.47
C TYR A 306 -7.14 -8.32 2.10
N LEU A 307 -6.95 -9.62 1.95
CA LEU A 307 -5.80 -10.37 2.45
C LEU A 307 -4.96 -10.83 1.26
N GLN A 308 -3.66 -10.53 1.31
CA GLN A 308 -2.74 -10.96 0.29
C GLN A 308 -2.48 -12.46 0.40
N GLY A 309 -2.73 -13.19 -0.68
CA GLY A 309 -2.60 -14.65 -0.75
C GLY A 309 -1.67 -15.13 -1.86
N ASN A 310 -0.99 -14.23 -2.56
CA ASN A 310 -0.19 -14.56 -3.73
C ASN A 310 1.33 -14.62 -3.45
N HIS A 311 1.77 -14.42 -2.20
CA HIS A 311 3.18 -14.42 -1.81
C HIS A 311 3.54 -15.60 -0.90
N GLY A 312 3.17 -15.57 0.37
CA GLY A 312 3.52 -16.58 1.36
C GLY A 312 2.33 -17.08 2.17
N ASP A 313 2.58 -18.00 3.05
CA ASP A 313 1.58 -18.58 3.95
C ASP A 313 1.35 -17.68 5.15
N ALA A 314 0.09 -17.56 5.60
CA ALA A 314 -0.28 -16.87 6.82
C ALA A 314 -1.61 -17.39 7.37
N ASP A 315 -1.74 -17.35 8.69
CA ASP A 315 -2.96 -17.67 9.42
C ASP A 315 -3.52 -16.41 10.08
N PHE A 316 -4.84 -16.23 10.02
CA PHE A 316 -5.57 -15.12 10.61
C PHE A 316 -6.69 -15.61 11.51
N ARG A 317 -6.95 -14.91 12.61
CA ARG A 317 -8.08 -15.15 13.51
C ARG A 317 -8.50 -13.87 14.22
N ASN A 318 -9.64 -13.89 14.92
CA ASN A 318 -10.13 -12.76 15.72
C ASN A 318 -10.19 -11.43 14.93
N MET A 319 -10.63 -11.48 13.68
CA MET A 319 -10.69 -10.30 12.80
C MET A 319 -11.95 -9.48 13.11
N ILE A 320 -11.82 -8.47 13.94
CA ILE A 320 -12.93 -7.62 14.40
C ILE A 320 -12.75 -6.21 13.85
N LEU A 321 -13.71 -5.74 13.07
CA LEU A 321 -13.76 -4.38 12.54
C LEU A 321 -14.82 -3.57 13.29
N ARG A 322 -14.45 -2.36 13.73
CA ARG A 322 -15.38 -1.38 14.28
C ARG A 322 -15.38 -0.15 13.38
N PRO A 323 -16.50 0.14 12.67
CA PRO A 323 -16.61 1.38 11.91
C PRO A 323 -16.36 2.59 12.80
N ALA A 324 -15.72 3.64 12.28
CA ALA A 324 -15.45 4.88 12.97
C ALA A 324 -16.22 6.06 12.36
N ARG A 325 -16.54 7.06 13.18
CA ARG A 325 -17.19 8.30 12.77
C ARG A 325 -16.62 9.51 13.52
#